data_36aacdce4fd9f7d4fff7aa977f4a16a3
#
_entry.id   36aacdce4fd9f7d4fff7aa977f4a16a3
#
_cell.length_a   1.000
_cell.length_b   1.000
_cell.length_c   1.000
_cell.angle_alpha   90.00
_cell.angle_beta   90.00
_cell.angle_gamma   90.00
#
_symmetry.space_group_name_H-M   'P 1'
#
loop_
_entity.id
_entity.type
_entity.pdbx_description
1 polymer ?
#
loop_
_entity_poly.entity_id
_entity_poly.type
_entity_poly.pdbx_seq_one_letter_code
_entity_poly.pdbx_strand_id
1 'polypeptide(L)'
;MEILPYETNDENEVIALWDACGLITPANDPQMDINRKIEVDRDLFLVGRNKSAVVATVMGGYEGHRGWINYLAVAPGERRHGYGQKMMAAVEGLIEKKGCPKINLQVRAANEDVIEFYKALGYRVDDVIGLGKRLKVD
;
A
#
# COMPACT_ATOMS: atom_id res chain seq x y z
N MET A 1 -1.63 -10.76 -13.94
CA MET A 1 -1.82 -10.57 -12.49
C MET A 1 -3.29 -10.36 -12.19
N GLU A 2 -3.81 -11.11 -11.26
CA GLU A 2 -5.18 -10.96 -10.77
C GLU A 2 -5.17 -10.18 -9.46
N ILE A 3 -6.05 -9.20 -9.31
CA ILE A 3 -6.13 -8.36 -8.10
C ILE A 3 -7.33 -8.79 -7.28
N LEU A 4 -7.11 -9.16 -6.03
CA LEU A 4 -8.09 -9.76 -5.12
C LEU A 4 -8.02 -9.09 -3.76
N PRO A 5 -9.13 -9.08 -2.99
CA PRO A 5 -9.05 -8.70 -1.58
C PRO A 5 -8.11 -9.63 -0.82
N TYR A 6 -7.38 -9.07 0.13
CA TYR A 6 -6.54 -9.86 1.03
C TYR A 6 -7.38 -10.87 1.81
N GLU A 7 -6.85 -12.08 1.95
CA GLU A 7 -7.42 -13.13 2.81
C GLU A 7 -6.37 -13.60 3.82
N THR A 8 -6.82 -14.14 4.94
CA THR A 8 -5.92 -14.58 6.02
C THR A 8 -4.84 -15.55 5.54
N ASN A 9 -5.18 -16.41 4.59
CA ASN A 9 -4.21 -17.36 4.02
C ASN A 9 -3.08 -16.69 3.23
N ASP A 10 -3.21 -15.41 2.91
CA ASP A 10 -2.18 -14.67 2.18
C ASP A 10 -1.07 -14.13 3.10
N GLU A 11 -1.25 -14.17 4.42
CA GLU A 11 -0.39 -13.48 5.38
C GLU A 11 1.09 -13.77 5.21
N ASN A 12 1.46 -15.04 5.14
CA ASN A 12 2.86 -15.43 5.05
C ASN A 12 3.51 -14.92 3.76
N GLU A 13 2.81 -15.04 2.63
CA GLU A 13 3.31 -14.56 1.34
C GLU A 13 3.42 -13.02 1.33
N VAL A 14 2.45 -12.34 1.93
CA VAL A 14 2.45 -10.87 2.01
C VAL A 14 3.63 -10.38 2.83
N ILE A 15 3.87 -10.97 4.01
CA ILE A 15 5.00 -10.59 4.86
C ILE A 15 6.32 -10.87 4.15
N ALA A 16 6.44 -12.03 3.48
CA ALA A 16 7.64 -12.35 2.71
C ALA A 16 7.88 -11.34 1.57
N LEU A 17 6.82 -10.91 0.91
CA LEU A 17 6.90 -9.88 -0.13
C LEU A 17 7.40 -8.55 0.45
N TRP A 18 6.84 -8.13 1.57
CA TRP A 18 7.24 -6.88 2.21
C TRP A 18 8.71 -6.93 2.66
N ASP A 19 9.15 -8.06 3.18
CA ASP A 19 10.55 -8.26 3.55
C ASP A 19 11.46 -8.14 2.32
N ALA A 20 11.09 -8.80 1.23
CA ALA A 20 11.85 -8.74 -0.03
C ALA A 20 11.92 -7.32 -0.60
N CYS A 21 10.92 -6.49 -0.32
CA CYS A 21 10.88 -5.09 -0.77
C CYS A 21 11.53 -4.11 0.20
N GLY A 22 12.09 -4.59 1.33
CA GLY A 22 12.73 -3.73 2.31
C GLY A 22 11.75 -2.88 3.13
N LEU A 23 10.50 -3.32 3.24
CA LEU A 23 9.45 -2.57 3.93
C LEU A 23 9.32 -2.92 5.41
N ILE A 24 10.02 -3.97 5.87
CA ILE A 24 10.01 -4.37 7.27
C ILE A 24 11.20 -3.71 7.97
N THR A 25 10.92 -2.90 8.98
CA THR A 25 11.92 -2.15 9.73
C THR A 25 11.68 -2.36 11.23
N PRO A 26 12.65 -2.04 12.10
CA PRO A 26 12.40 -2.10 13.56
C PRO A 26 11.26 -1.20 14.03
N ALA A 27 10.85 -0.23 13.22
CA ALA A 27 9.80 0.73 13.58
C ALA A 27 8.38 0.18 13.37
N ASN A 28 8.22 -0.95 12.68
CA ASN A 28 6.90 -1.53 12.42
C ASN A 28 6.90 -3.04 12.56
N ASP A 29 5.74 -3.59 12.92
CA ASP A 29 5.49 -5.03 12.98
C ASP A 29 4.48 -5.37 11.90
N PRO A 30 4.88 -6.09 10.84
CA PRO A 30 3.99 -6.36 9.70
C PRO A 30 2.75 -7.17 10.08
N GLN A 31 2.88 -8.14 10.99
CA GLN A 31 1.73 -8.92 11.43
C GLN A 31 0.73 -8.06 12.19
N MET A 32 1.21 -7.19 13.07
CA MET A 32 0.33 -6.26 13.80
C MET A 32 -0.34 -5.27 12.87
N ASP A 33 0.38 -4.78 11.86
CA ASP A 33 -0.20 -3.89 10.86
C ASP A 33 -1.33 -4.58 10.10
N ILE A 34 -1.14 -5.84 9.71
CA ILE A 34 -2.19 -6.63 9.05
C ILE A 34 -3.37 -6.83 9.98
N ASN A 35 -3.12 -7.22 11.23
CA ASN A 35 -4.18 -7.46 12.21
C ASN A 35 -5.04 -6.22 12.42
N ARG A 36 -4.42 -5.04 12.49
CA ARG A 36 -5.17 -3.78 12.62
C ARG A 36 -5.93 -3.47 11.35
N LYS A 37 -5.31 -3.70 10.19
CA LYS A 37 -5.93 -3.38 8.89
C LYS A 37 -7.18 -4.21 8.63
N ILE A 38 -7.20 -5.48 9.00
CA ILE A 38 -8.40 -6.31 8.78
C ILE A 38 -9.58 -5.91 9.66
N GLU A 39 -9.34 -5.12 10.71
CA GLU A 39 -10.40 -4.54 11.54
C GLU A 39 -10.87 -3.18 11.00
N VAL A 40 -10.12 -2.56 10.09
CA VAL A 40 -10.40 -1.23 9.55
C VAL A 40 -10.23 -1.27 8.04
N ASP A 41 -11.30 -1.01 7.28
CA ASP A 41 -11.27 -0.97 5.81
C ASP A 41 -10.63 -2.21 5.17
N ARG A 42 -11.00 -3.40 5.63
CA ARG A 42 -10.48 -4.67 5.11
C ARG A 42 -10.63 -4.78 3.59
N ASP A 43 -11.71 -4.27 3.04
CA ASP A 43 -12.01 -4.30 1.60
C ASP A 43 -11.04 -3.48 0.75
N LEU A 44 -10.25 -2.61 1.40
CA LEU A 44 -9.23 -1.79 0.72
C LEU A 44 -7.83 -2.37 0.82
N PHE A 45 -7.68 -3.56 1.39
CA PHE A 45 -6.40 -4.27 1.40
C PHE A 45 -6.42 -5.29 0.27
N LEU A 46 -5.60 -5.03 -0.76
CA LEU A 46 -5.59 -5.81 -1.99
C LEU A 46 -4.28 -6.56 -2.17
N VAL A 47 -4.36 -7.74 -2.76
CA VAL A 47 -3.20 -8.52 -3.20
C VAL A 47 -3.28 -8.73 -4.70
N GLY A 48 -2.13 -8.78 -5.36
CA GLY A 48 -1.99 -9.16 -6.76
C GLY A 48 -1.34 -10.53 -6.84
N ARG A 49 -1.96 -11.45 -7.59
CA ARG A 49 -1.46 -12.81 -7.74
C ARG A 49 -1.13 -13.12 -9.20
N ASN A 50 0.02 -13.76 -9.39
CA ASN A 50 0.36 -14.44 -10.62
C ASN A 50 0.39 -15.93 -10.33
N LYS A 51 -0.46 -16.72 -11.01
CA LYS A 51 -0.61 -18.14 -10.74
C LYS A 51 -0.92 -18.36 -9.25
N SER A 52 0.00 -18.95 -8.49
CA SER A 52 -0.20 -19.25 -7.08
C SER A 52 0.58 -18.32 -6.14
N ALA A 53 1.24 -17.27 -6.67
CA ALA A 53 2.11 -16.42 -5.86
C ALA A 53 1.55 -15.01 -5.70
N VAL A 54 1.64 -14.44 -4.49
CA VAL A 54 1.39 -13.02 -4.26
C VAL A 54 2.61 -12.24 -4.74
N VAL A 55 2.39 -11.38 -5.73
CA VAL A 55 3.47 -10.58 -6.34
C VAL A 55 3.32 -9.09 -6.10
N ALA A 56 2.19 -8.66 -5.56
CA ALA A 56 1.96 -7.24 -5.26
C ALA A 56 0.95 -7.09 -4.13
N THR A 57 1.04 -5.96 -3.41
CA THR A 57 0.06 -5.56 -2.40
C THR A 57 -0.19 -4.07 -2.45
N VAL A 58 -1.31 -3.64 -1.86
CA VAL A 58 -1.56 -2.25 -1.51
C VAL A 58 -2.59 -2.21 -0.39
N MET A 59 -2.39 -1.33 0.58
CA MET A 59 -3.39 -0.99 1.59
C MET A 59 -3.92 0.39 1.32
N GLY A 60 -5.24 0.52 1.17
CA GLY A 60 -5.91 1.80 1.10
C GLY A 60 -6.73 2.04 2.36
N GLY A 61 -7.04 3.29 2.63
CA GLY A 61 -7.93 3.67 3.72
C GLY A 61 -8.63 4.98 3.40
N TYR A 62 -9.78 5.20 4.02
CA TYR A 62 -10.51 6.46 3.91
C TYR A 62 -11.11 6.77 5.29
N GLU A 63 -10.62 7.83 5.92
CA GLU A 63 -11.04 8.19 7.27
C GLU A 63 -12.18 9.20 7.30
N GLY A 64 -12.77 9.51 6.14
CA GLY A 64 -13.86 10.45 5.99
C GLY A 64 -13.43 11.83 5.46
N HIS A 65 -12.14 12.15 5.52
CA HIS A 65 -11.59 13.39 5.01
C HIS A 65 -10.67 13.17 3.82
N ARG A 66 -9.70 12.24 3.97
CA ARG A 66 -8.71 11.91 2.93
C ARG A 66 -8.54 10.40 2.83
N GLY A 67 -8.20 9.95 1.63
CA GLY A 67 -7.73 8.58 1.45
C GLY A 67 -6.24 8.50 1.74
N TRP A 68 -5.77 7.31 2.12
CA TRP A 68 -4.37 7.05 2.43
C TRP A 68 -3.92 5.73 1.81
N ILE A 69 -2.68 5.67 1.37
CA ILE A 69 -2.07 4.49 0.78
C ILE A 69 -0.86 4.08 1.62
N ASN A 70 -0.79 2.80 1.93
CA ASN A 70 0.34 2.18 2.61
C ASN A 70 0.69 0.85 1.94
N TYR A 71 1.90 0.39 2.13
CA TYR A 71 2.34 -0.94 1.71
C TYR A 71 2.06 -1.25 0.23
N LEU A 72 2.28 -0.28 -0.65
CA LEU A 72 2.35 -0.60 -2.07
C LEU A 72 3.68 -1.31 -2.32
N ALA A 73 3.60 -2.55 -2.73
CA ALA A 73 4.77 -3.39 -2.96
C ALA A 73 4.59 -4.21 -4.23
N VAL A 74 5.69 -4.39 -4.97
CA VAL A 74 5.76 -5.30 -6.12
C VAL A 74 7.02 -6.13 -5.95
N ALA A 75 6.90 -7.45 -6.11
CA ALA A 75 8.03 -8.37 -5.98
C ALA A 75 9.18 -7.92 -6.90
N PRO A 76 10.44 -7.93 -6.39
CA PRO A 76 11.57 -7.45 -7.19
C PRO A 76 11.70 -8.13 -8.56
N GLY A 77 11.37 -9.41 -8.66
CA GLY A 77 11.41 -10.15 -9.93
C GLY A 77 10.24 -9.87 -10.87
N GLU A 78 9.22 -9.15 -10.41
CA GLU A 78 8.00 -8.87 -11.18
C GLU A 78 7.87 -7.39 -11.54
N ARG A 79 8.90 -6.60 -11.32
CA ARG A 79 8.90 -5.17 -11.63
C ARG A 79 8.96 -4.95 -13.14
N ARG A 80 8.59 -3.74 -13.59
CA ARG A 80 8.54 -3.33 -14.99
C ARG A 80 7.41 -3.99 -15.80
N HIS A 81 6.40 -4.56 -15.12
CA HIS A 81 5.20 -5.10 -15.76
C HIS A 81 3.98 -4.20 -15.56
N GLY A 82 4.14 -3.03 -14.95
CA GLY A 82 3.05 -2.12 -14.66
C GLY A 82 2.16 -2.56 -13.49
N TYR A 83 2.62 -3.47 -12.65
CA TYR A 83 1.80 -4.01 -11.55
C TYR A 83 1.52 -2.95 -10.47
N GLY A 84 2.50 -2.12 -10.14
CA GLY A 84 2.28 -1.03 -9.19
C GLY A 84 1.20 -0.06 -9.66
N GLN A 85 1.21 0.30 -10.92
CA GLN A 85 0.19 1.14 -11.52
C GLN A 85 -1.19 0.48 -11.47
N LYS A 86 -1.27 -0.82 -11.76
CA LYS A 86 -2.53 -1.57 -11.71
C LYS A 86 -3.07 -1.66 -10.29
N MET A 87 -2.21 -1.91 -9.30
CA MET A 87 -2.61 -1.94 -7.91
C MET A 87 -3.15 -0.59 -7.46
N MET A 88 -2.47 0.51 -7.82
CA MET A 88 -2.93 1.86 -7.50
C MET A 88 -4.27 2.17 -8.15
N ALA A 89 -4.44 1.86 -9.44
CA ALA A 89 -5.71 2.08 -10.13
C ALA A 89 -6.86 1.34 -9.44
N ALA A 90 -6.62 0.10 -9.01
CA ALA A 90 -7.65 -0.71 -8.35
C ALA A 90 -8.05 -0.11 -6.99
N VAL A 91 -7.09 0.24 -6.15
CA VAL A 91 -7.39 0.78 -4.82
C VAL A 91 -7.97 2.19 -4.92
N GLU A 92 -7.50 3.01 -5.84
CA GLU A 92 -8.05 4.35 -6.09
C GLU A 92 -9.53 4.27 -6.47
N GLY A 93 -9.87 3.34 -7.35
CA GLY A 93 -11.27 3.15 -7.75
C GLY A 93 -12.17 2.77 -6.58
N LEU A 94 -11.70 1.92 -5.68
CA LEU A 94 -12.46 1.53 -4.50
C LEU A 94 -12.61 2.68 -3.50
N ILE A 95 -11.56 3.44 -3.30
CA ILE A 95 -11.58 4.61 -2.40
C ILE A 95 -12.51 5.69 -2.96
N GLU A 96 -12.45 5.94 -4.28
CA GLU A 96 -13.32 6.91 -4.95
C GLU A 96 -14.79 6.55 -4.78
N LYS A 97 -15.13 5.26 -4.89
CA LYS A 97 -16.51 4.79 -4.70
C LYS A 97 -17.05 5.05 -3.30
N LYS A 98 -16.18 5.20 -2.32
CA LYS A 98 -16.58 5.57 -0.95
C LYS A 98 -16.82 7.07 -0.79
N GLY A 99 -16.61 7.86 -1.85
CA GLY A 99 -16.82 9.32 -1.82
C GLY A 99 -15.59 10.13 -1.46
N CYS A 100 -14.43 9.52 -1.42
CA CYS A 100 -13.19 10.21 -1.06
C CYS A 100 -12.77 11.21 -2.14
N PRO A 101 -12.53 12.50 -1.78
CA PRO A 101 -12.18 13.53 -2.77
C PRO A 101 -10.69 13.60 -3.10
N LYS A 102 -9.82 13.08 -2.25
CA LYS A 102 -8.38 13.20 -2.43
C LYS A 102 -7.65 12.10 -1.66
N ILE A 103 -6.65 11.49 -2.29
CA ILE A 103 -5.78 10.50 -1.67
C ILE A 103 -4.43 11.16 -1.37
N ASN A 104 -3.96 10.99 -0.14
CA ASN A 104 -2.62 11.35 0.27
C ASN A 104 -1.80 10.08 0.52
N LEU A 105 -0.48 10.22 0.38
CA LEU A 105 0.46 9.18 0.75
C LEU A 105 1.77 9.83 1.17
N GLN A 106 2.61 9.06 1.83
CA GLN A 106 3.91 9.54 2.27
C GLN A 106 5.01 8.69 1.67
N VAL A 107 6.05 9.36 1.19
CA VAL A 107 7.23 8.73 0.63
C VAL A 107 8.44 9.32 1.36
N ARG A 108 9.40 8.46 1.71
CA ARG A 108 10.66 8.97 2.29
C ARG A 108 11.29 9.94 1.31
N ALA A 109 11.70 11.12 1.82
CA ALA A 109 12.20 12.21 0.97
C ALA A 109 13.38 11.79 0.07
N ALA A 110 14.20 10.84 0.51
CA ALA A 110 15.35 10.35 -0.25
C ALA A 110 14.96 9.33 -1.34
N ASN A 111 13.72 8.85 -1.36
CA ASN A 111 13.29 7.83 -2.30
C ASN A 111 12.75 8.46 -3.60
N GLU A 112 13.67 9.01 -4.40
CA GLU A 112 13.32 9.79 -5.58
C GLU A 112 12.62 8.97 -6.66
N ASP A 113 13.01 7.71 -6.85
CA ASP A 113 12.39 6.84 -7.86
C ASP A 113 10.92 6.58 -7.56
N VAL A 114 10.59 6.38 -6.28
CA VAL A 114 9.21 6.17 -5.87
C VAL A 114 8.40 7.45 -6.01
N ILE A 115 8.98 8.60 -5.69
CA ILE A 115 8.33 9.90 -5.88
C ILE A 115 7.98 10.10 -7.36
N GLU A 116 8.92 9.81 -8.26
CA GLU A 116 8.68 9.93 -9.70
C GLU A 116 7.60 8.94 -10.17
N PHE A 117 7.57 7.73 -9.61
CA PHE A 117 6.51 6.76 -9.89
C PHE A 117 5.14 7.35 -9.60
N TYR A 118 4.95 7.92 -8.42
CA TYR A 118 3.66 8.51 -8.04
C TYR A 118 3.33 9.75 -8.85
N LYS A 119 4.31 10.58 -9.18
CA LYS A 119 4.08 11.75 -10.06
C LYS A 119 3.55 11.32 -11.42
N ALA A 120 4.08 10.22 -11.97
CA ALA A 120 3.60 9.67 -13.25
C ALA A 120 2.14 9.22 -13.17
N LEU A 121 1.64 8.89 -11.98
CA LEU A 121 0.24 8.52 -11.74
C LEU A 121 -0.66 9.73 -11.44
N GLY A 122 -0.12 10.94 -11.46
CA GLY A 122 -0.88 12.17 -11.22
C GLY A 122 -0.79 12.72 -9.80
N TYR A 123 0.01 12.10 -8.94
CA TYR A 123 0.25 12.62 -7.59
C TYR A 123 1.21 13.81 -7.66
N ARG A 124 1.08 14.72 -6.73
CA ARG A 124 1.93 15.90 -6.63
C ARG A 124 2.40 16.08 -5.21
N VAL A 125 3.56 16.70 -5.05
CA VAL A 125 4.06 17.05 -3.72
C VAL A 125 3.17 18.14 -3.13
N ASP A 126 2.62 17.87 -1.94
CA ASP A 126 1.84 18.87 -1.22
C ASP A 126 2.77 19.82 -0.46
N ASP A 127 2.35 21.07 -0.34
CA ASP A 127 3.08 22.09 0.43
C ASP A 127 2.68 21.97 1.90
N VAL A 128 3.05 20.86 2.52
CA VAL A 128 2.74 20.54 3.93
C VAL A 128 3.92 19.82 4.55
N ILE A 129 3.98 19.86 5.87
CA ILE A 129 4.95 19.09 6.65
C ILE A 129 4.20 17.99 7.40
N GLY A 130 4.63 16.75 7.24
CA GLY A 130 4.07 15.62 7.98
C GLY A 130 4.67 15.56 9.38
N LEU A 131 3.83 15.38 10.37
CA LEU A 131 4.24 15.20 11.77
C LEU A 131 3.68 13.88 12.27
N GLY A 132 4.47 13.16 13.06
CA GLY A 132 4.06 11.89 13.63
C GLY A 132 4.31 11.85 15.12
N LYS A 133 3.47 11.11 15.84
CA LYS A 133 3.64 10.82 17.26
C LYS A 133 3.29 9.37 17.51
N ARG A 134 4.24 8.61 17.98
CA ARG A 134 3.99 7.20 18.31
C ARG A 134 3.22 7.10 19.63
N LEU A 135 2.12 6.36 19.61
CA LEU A 135 1.29 6.15 20.79
C LEU A 135 1.59 4.81 21.46
N LYS A 136 2.07 3.83 20.70
CA LYS A 136 2.43 2.50 21.19
C LYS A 136 3.69 2.04 20.49
N VAL A 137 4.43 1.14 21.13
CA VAL A 137 5.52 0.42 20.49
C VAL A 137 4.92 -0.77 19.75
N ASP A 138 5.27 -0.89 18.47
CA ASP A 138 4.82 -2.03 17.66
C ASP A 138 5.61 -3.30 18.00
#